data_75cc79abc53549d38df10c7c478675fc
#
_entry.id   75cc79abc53549d38df10c7c478675fc
#
_cell.length_a   1.000
_cell.length_b   1.000
_cell.length_c   1.000
_cell.angle_alpha   90.00
_cell.angle_beta   90.00
_cell.angle_gamma   90.00
#
_symmetry.space_group_name_H-M   'P 1'
#
loop_
_entity.id
_entity.type
_entity.pdbx_description
1 polymer ?
#
loop_
_entity_poly.entity_id
_entity_poly.type
_entity_poly.pdbx_seq_one_letter_code
_entity_poly.pdbx_strand_id
1 'polypeptide(L)'
;MEQNTTSNLFELHVDQIGASYLKETARWAKFFAILGFIVCGLMLLGGLFAGSLISAAFSTLGGAASSAGFMGGGFITVIYIAFALLYFFPCLYLFNFASRMQVALRSNDQESLNQSFKNLKSCYRFFGILAIICIGLWVLTIIFAIIGFAGR
;
A
#
# COMPACT_ATOMS: atom_id res chain seq x y z
N MET A 1 3.45 -42.50 -24.63
CA MET A 1 2.19 -42.25 -23.91
C MET A 1 2.41 -41.63 -22.48
N GLU A 2 3.65 -41.37 -22.07
CA GLU A 2 3.97 -40.87 -20.72
C GLU A 2 4.07 -39.33 -20.59
N GLN A 3 4.10 -38.59 -21.69
CA GLN A 3 4.21 -37.12 -21.66
C GLN A 3 2.93 -36.38 -21.26
N ASN A 4 1.76 -37.03 -21.35
CA ASN A 4 0.50 -36.39 -20.98
C ASN A 4 0.15 -36.49 -19.48
N THR A 5 0.82 -37.36 -18.73
CA THR A 5 0.51 -37.58 -17.31
C THR A 5 1.23 -36.55 -16.41
N THR A 6 2.39 -36.07 -16.84
CA THR A 6 3.15 -35.06 -16.09
C THR A 6 2.61 -33.64 -16.27
N SER A 7 2.01 -33.32 -17.41
CA SER A 7 1.35 -32.03 -17.61
C SER A 7 0.09 -31.87 -16.76
N ASN A 8 -0.66 -32.95 -16.56
CA ASN A 8 -1.88 -32.94 -15.73
C ASN A 8 -1.62 -32.85 -14.22
N LEU A 9 -0.40 -33.19 -13.76
CA LEU A 9 -0.03 -33.06 -12.35
C LEU A 9 0.28 -31.59 -11.96
N PHE A 10 0.52 -30.72 -12.93
CA PHE A 10 0.77 -29.30 -12.71
C PHE A 10 -0.37 -28.40 -13.16
N GLU A 11 -1.41 -28.91 -13.80
CA GLU A 11 -2.68 -28.21 -14.00
C GLU A 11 -3.45 -28.21 -12.69
N LEU A 12 -3.16 -27.24 -11.84
CA LEU A 12 -4.03 -26.85 -10.73
C LEU A 12 -5.36 -26.36 -11.33
N HIS A 13 -6.24 -27.29 -11.64
CA HIS A 13 -7.64 -26.97 -11.89
C HIS A 13 -8.22 -26.40 -10.61
N VAL A 14 -8.54 -25.10 -10.62
CA VAL A 14 -9.25 -24.48 -9.52
C VAL A 14 -10.62 -25.15 -9.45
N ASP A 15 -10.81 -25.99 -8.41
CA ASP A 15 -12.08 -26.66 -8.13
C ASP A 15 -13.20 -25.61 -7.98
N GLN A 16 -14.44 -25.99 -8.27
CA GLN A 16 -15.61 -25.12 -8.18
C GLN A 16 -15.73 -24.43 -6.81
N ILE A 17 -15.36 -25.13 -5.75
CA ILE A 17 -15.33 -24.60 -4.38
C ILE A 17 -14.24 -23.54 -4.25
N GLY A 18 -13.03 -23.81 -4.74
CA GLY A 18 -11.92 -22.85 -4.76
C GLY A 18 -12.24 -21.60 -5.59
N ALA A 19 -12.91 -21.75 -6.73
CA ALA A 19 -13.36 -20.66 -7.57
C ALA A 19 -14.36 -19.73 -6.84
N SER A 20 -15.25 -20.29 -6.00
CA SER A 20 -16.19 -19.50 -5.21
C SER A 20 -15.48 -18.63 -4.17
N TYR A 21 -14.51 -19.20 -3.45
CA TYR A 21 -13.69 -18.44 -2.48
C TYR A 21 -12.83 -17.37 -3.16
N LEU A 22 -12.23 -17.67 -4.29
CA LEU A 22 -11.46 -16.68 -5.07
C LEU A 22 -12.33 -15.52 -5.55
N LYS A 23 -13.57 -15.81 -5.96
CA LYS A 23 -14.53 -14.79 -6.38
C LYS A 23 -14.92 -13.87 -5.22
N GLU A 24 -15.12 -14.43 -4.05
CA GLU A 24 -15.43 -13.67 -2.84
C GLU A 24 -14.22 -12.81 -2.42
N THR A 25 -13.04 -13.40 -2.37
CA THR A 25 -11.79 -12.70 -2.09
C THR A 25 -11.55 -11.55 -3.07
N ALA A 26 -11.80 -11.75 -4.36
CA ALA A 26 -11.65 -10.71 -5.36
C ALA A 26 -12.65 -9.55 -5.17
N ARG A 27 -13.88 -9.81 -4.70
CA ARG A 27 -14.83 -8.74 -4.37
C ARG A 27 -14.34 -7.90 -3.20
N TRP A 28 -13.91 -8.55 -2.12
CA TRP A 28 -13.36 -7.87 -0.96
C TRP A 28 -12.08 -7.11 -1.29
N ALA A 29 -11.19 -7.68 -2.08
CA ALA A 29 -9.99 -7.01 -2.55
C ALA A 29 -10.31 -5.75 -3.37
N LYS A 30 -11.33 -5.80 -4.23
CA LYS A 30 -11.80 -4.63 -4.99
C LYS A 30 -12.35 -3.54 -4.06
N PHE A 31 -13.14 -3.93 -3.07
CA PHE A 31 -13.67 -3.00 -2.07
C PHE A 31 -12.53 -2.30 -1.30
N PHE A 32 -11.56 -3.07 -0.79
CA PHE A 32 -10.40 -2.50 -0.09
C PHE A 32 -9.54 -1.61 -0.99
N ALA A 33 -9.39 -1.94 -2.26
CA ALA A 33 -8.66 -1.10 -3.21
C ALA A 33 -9.35 0.26 -3.40
N ILE A 34 -10.68 0.28 -3.57
CA ILE A 34 -11.46 1.51 -3.71
C ILE A 34 -11.39 2.32 -2.42
N LEU A 35 -11.56 1.68 -1.26
CA LEU A 35 -11.42 2.33 0.04
C LEU A 35 -10.02 2.95 0.20
N GLY A 36 -8.98 2.22 -0.23
CA GLY A 36 -7.60 2.70 -0.23
C GLY A 36 -7.40 3.95 -1.10
N PHE A 37 -8.02 4.03 -2.27
CA PHE A 37 -7.98 5.24 -3.10
C PHE A 37 -8.67 6.44 -2.43
N ILE A 38 -9.79 6.20 -1.73
CA ILE A 38 -10.47 7.26 -0.95
C ILE A 38 -9.55 7.75 0.16
N VAL A 39 -8.91 6.84 0.89
CA VAL A 39 -7.95 7.19 1.95
C VAL A 39 -6.75 7.97 1.39
N CYS A 40 -6.20 7.59 0.23
CA CYS A 40 -5.16 8.36 -0.45
C CYS A 40 -5.62 9.79 -0.77
N GLY A 41 -6.82 9.96 -1.28
CA GLY A 41 -7.41 11.28 -1.55
C GLY A 41 -7.56 12.11 -0.28
N LEU A 42 -8.07 11.51 0.79
CA LEU A 42 -8.18 12.17 2.10
C LEU A 42 -6.81 12.53 2.70
N MET A 43 -5.80 11.69 2.51
CA MET A 43 -4.43 11.99 2.94
C MET A 43 -3.85 13.21 2.20
N LEU A 44 -4.08 13.31 0.88
CA LEU A 44 -3.64 14.48 0.10
C LEU A 44 -4.32 15.76 0.59
N LEU A 45 -5.64 15.73 0.74
CA LEU A 45 -6.39 16.87 1.27
C LEU A 45 -5.96 17.20 2.70
N GLY A 46 -5.87 16.21 3.57
CA GLY A 46 -5.44 16.36 4.96
C GLY A 46 -4.04 16.96 5.08
N GLY A 47 -3.11 16.55 4.21
CA GLY A 47 -1.74 17.12 4.16
C GLY A 47 -1.73 18.59 3.79
N LEU A 48 -2.54 19.00 2.81
CA LEU A 48 -2.68 20.40 2.42
C LEU A 48 -3.28 21.25 3.55
N PHE A 49 -4.37 20.77 4.17
CA PHE A 49 -5.00 21.47 5.29
C PHE A 49 -4.10 21.53 6.53
N ALA A 50 -3.47 20.43 6.94
CA ALA A 50 -2.58 20.40 8.09
C ALA A 50 -1.37 21.30 7.88
N GLY A 51 -0.75 21.26 6.71
CA GLY A 51 0.38 22.13 6.38
C GLY A 51 0.01 23.60 6.42
N SER A 52 -1.15 24.00 5.87
CA SER A 52 -1.61 25.38 5.89
C SER A 52 -1.98 25.87 7.29
N LEU A 53 -2.63 25.04 8.11
CA LEU A 53 -2.97 25.39 9.50
C LEU A 53 -1.73 25.60 10.36
N ILE A 54 -0.72 24.72 10.22
CA ILE A 54 0.53 24.82 10.94
C ILE A 54 1.28 26.10 10.50
N SER A 55 1.38 26.34 9.21
CA SER A 55 2.00 27.55 8.67
C SER A 55 1.28 28.81 9.18
N ALA A 56 -0.05 28.83 9.19
CA ALA A 56 -0.84 29.95 9.72
C ALA A 56 -0.64 30.17 11.23
N ALA A 57 -0.62 29.09 12.03
CA ALA A 57 -0.40 29.16 13.46
C ALA A 57 0.97 29.77 13.81
N PHE A 58 2.02 29.39 13.10
CA PHE A 58 3.36 29.97 13.32
C PHE A 58 3.49 31.38 12.77
N SER A 59 2.75 31.77 11.73
CA SER A 59 2.79 33.16 11.22
C SER A 59 2.22 34.14 12.20
N THR A 60 1.30 33.74 13.08
CA THR A 60 0.76 34.60 14.15
C THR A 60 1.77 34.88 15.26
N LEU A 61 2.83 34.06 15.41
CA LEU A 61 3.87 34.23 16.44
C LEU A 61 4.96 35.23 16.03
N GLY A 62 5.00 35.64 14.75
CA GLY A 62 5.92 36.67 14.23
C GLY A 62 7.40 36.31 14.19
N GLY A 63 8.20 37.10 13.49
CA GLY A 63 9.67 37.01 13.47
C GLY A 63 10.22 35.67 12.94
N ALA A 64 11.23 35.12 13.62
CA ALA A 64 11.88 33.88 13.26
C ALA A 64 10.94 32.65 13.31
N ALA A 65 9.85 32.71 14.09
CA ALA A 65 8.85 31.66 14.18
C ALA A 65 8.03 31.54 12.90
N SER A 66 7.83 32.62 12.13
CA SER A 66 7.09 32.57 10.87
C SER A 66 7.82 31.80 9.78
N SER A 67 9.14 31.95 9.69
CA SER A 67 9.95 31.15 8.75
C SER A 67 10.01 29.68 9.12
N ALA A 68 10.11 29.36 10.42
CA ALA A 68 10.04 28.01 10.94
C ALA A 68 8.67 27.37 10.65
N GLY A 69 7.58 28.12 10.75
CA GLY A 69 6.22 27.67 10.43
C GLY A 69 6.03 27.32 8.96
N PHE A 70 6.57 28.14 8.06
CA PHE A 70 6.55 27.86 6.62
C PHE A 70 7.33 26.59 6.28
N MET A 71 8.54 26.43 6.83
CA MET A 71 9.34 25.22 6.64
C MET A 71 8.67 23.99 7.27
N GLY A 72 8.13 24.10 8.48
CA GLY A 72 7.44 23.01 9.17
C GLY A 72 6.15 22.58 8.47
N GLY A 73 5.31 23.52 8.08
CA GLY A 73 4.07 23.25 7.35
C GLY A 73 4.32 22.65 5.98
N GLY A 74 5.29 23.17 5.23
CA GLY A 74 5.69 22.60 3.94
C GLY A 74 6.26 21.19 4.05
N PHE A 75 7.11 20.94 5.04
CA PHE A 75 7.68 19.61 5.29
C PHE A 75 6.60 18.57 5.61
N ILE A 76 5.62 18.91 6.44
CA ILE A 76 4.49 18.05 6.77
C ILE A 76 3.68 17.73 5.50
N THR A 77 3.38 18.74 4.67
CA THR A 77 2.68 18.53 3.40
C THR A 77 3.43 17.55 2.50
N VAL A 78 4.75 17.71 2.36
CA VAL A 78 5.58 16.81 1.55
C VAL A 78 5.54 15.39 2.09
N ILE A 79 5.61 15.19 3.42
CA ILE A 79 5.49 13.87 4.04
C ILE A 79 4.14 13.22 3.71
N TYR A 80 3.03 13.96 3.86
CA TYR A 80 1.70 13.43 3.54
C TYR A 80 1.56 13.03 2.07
N ILE A 81 2.10 13.83 1.15
CA ILE A 81 2.14 13.50 -0.29
C ILE A 81 2.97 12.25 -0.54
N ALA A 82 4.15 12.13 0.09
CA ALA A 82 5.01 10.96 -0.05
C ALA A 82 4.32 9.68 0.45
N PHE A 83 3.66 9.74 1.62
CA PHE A 83 2.89 8.62 2.14
C PHE A 83 1.68 8.28 1.26
N ALA A 84 0.95 9.27 0.74
CA ALA A 84 -0.16 9.05 -0.16
C ALA A 84 0.28 8.34 -1.45
N LEU A 85 1.41 8.76 -2.04
CA LEU A 85 2.00 8.11 -3.20
C LEU A 85 2.46 6.68 -2.89
N LEU A 86 3.11 6.49 -1.74
CA LEU A 86 3.57 5.17 -1.29
C LEU A 86 2.39 4.19 -1.13
N TYR A 87 1.27 4.66 -0.57
CA TYR A 87 0.08 3.87 -0.33
C TYR A 87 -0.75 3.64 -1.61
N PHE A 88 -0.60 4.51 -2.60
CA PHE A 88 -1.30 4.41 -3.88
C PHE A 88 -0.91 3.16 -4.68
N PHE A 89 0.38 2.80 -4.70
CA PHE A 89 0.88 1.64 -5.45
C PHE A 89 0.25 0.31 -5.02
N PRO A 90 0.21 -0.07 -3.73
CA PRO A 90 -0.43 -1.31 -3.32
C PRO A 90 -1.95 -1.31 -3.61
N CYS A 91 -2.62 -0.15 -3.52
CA CYS A 91 -4.03 -0.04 -3.89
C CYS A 91 -4.25 -0.35 -5.38
N LEU A 92 -3.36 0.16 -6.27
CA LEU A 92 -3.38 -0.18 -7.69
C LEU A 92 -3.16 -1.68 -7.95
N TYR A 93 -2.18 -2.29 -7.30
CA TYR A 93 -1.92 -3.72 -7.47
C TYR A 93 -3.10 -4.57 -6.99
N LEU A 94 -3.70 -4.19 -5.87
CA LEU A 94 -4.86 -4.86 -5.31
C LEU A 94 -6.10 -4.72 -6.22
N PHE A 95 -6.31 -3.53 -6.79
CA PHE A 95 -7.38 -3.28 -7.75
C PHE A 95 -7.20 -4.10 -9.03
N ASN A 96 -5.98 -4.14 -9.58
CA ASN A 96 -5.66 -4.92 -10.77
C ASN A 96 -5.80 -6.42 -10.51
N PHE A 97 -5.36 -6.91 -9.35
CA PHE A 97 -5.59 -8.29 -8.92
C PHE A 97 -7.09 -8.61 -8.94
N ALA A 98 -7.88 -7.81 -8.22
CA ALA A 98 -9.31 -8.05 -8.08
C ALA A 98 -10.07 -8.02 -9.42
N SER A 99 -9.74 -7.07 -10.28
CA SER A 99 -10.38 -6.92 -11.59
C SER A 99 -10.05 -8.10 -12.51
N ARG A 100 -8.77 -8.48 -12.61
CA ARG A 100 -8.32 -9.59 -13.45
C ARG A 100 -8.82 -10.95 -12.93
N MET A 101 -8.85 -11.15 -11.62
CA MET A 101 -9.40 -12.36 -11.01
C MET A 101 -10.89 -12.52 -11.34
N GLN A 102 -11.67 -11.45 -11.30
CA GLN A 102 -13.08 -11.50 -11.66
C GLN A 102 -13.30 -11.84 -13.14
N VAL A 103 -12.44 -11.34 -14.03
CA VAL A 103 -12.48 -11.69 -15.47
C VAL A 103 -12.09 -13.14 -15.66
N ALA A 104 -10.98 -13.59 -15.08
CA ALA A 104 -10.49 -14.95 -15.18
C ALA A 104 -11.54 -16.00 -14.79
N LEU A 105 -12.25 -15.74 -13.67
CA LEU A 105 -13.29 -16.63 -13.16
C LEU A 105 -14.59 -16.61 -14.01
N ARG A 106 -14.80 -15.55 -14.82
CA ARG A 106 -15.98 -15.49 -15.71
C ARG A 106 -15.73 -16.13 -17.07
N SER A 107 -14.52 -15.97 -17.60
CA SER A 107 -14.15 -16.43 -18.93
C SER A 107 -13.38 -17.74 -18.93
N ASN A 108 -13.12 -18.36 -17.77
CA ASN A 108 -12.21 -19.50 -17.59
C ASN A 108 -10.83 -19.28 -18.25
N ASP A 109 -10.34 -18.05 -18.20
CA ASP A 109 -9.08 -17.64 -18.81
C ASP A 109 -7.91 -17.81 -17.84
N GLN A 110 -7.07 -18.80 -18.10
CA GLN A 110 -5.87 -19.11 -17.30
C GLN A 110 -4.83 -17.99 -17.35
N GLU A 111 -4.75 -17.26 -18.45
CA GLU A 111 -3.79 -16.17 -18.57
C GLU A 111 -4.17 -15.01 -17.63
N SER A 112 -5.43 -14.61 -17.61
CA SER A 112 -5.95 -13.60 -16.67
C SER A 112 -5.81 -14.04 -15.22
N LEU A 113 -5.95 -15.34 -14.93
CA LEU A 113 -5.73 -15.91 -13.61
C LEU A 113 -4.27 -15.74 -13.17
N ASN A 114 -3.32 -16.14 -14.01
CA ASN A 114 -1.89 -15.98 -13.73
C ASN A 114 -1.47 -14.52 -13.56
N GLN A 115 -2.02 -13.64 -14.40
CA GLN A 115 -1.74 -12.20 -14.29
C GLN A 115 -2.32 -11.61 -12.99
N SER A 116 -3.47 -12.09 -12.51
CA SER A 116 -4.03 -11.66 -11.23
C SER A 116 -3.12 -12.05 -10.07
N PHE A 117 -2.63 -13.29 -10.02
CA PHE A 117 -1.67 -13.73 -9.00
C PHE A 117 -0.34 -12.98 -9.08
N LYS A 118 0.14 -12.59 -10.27
CA LYS A 118 1.32 -11.75 -10.42
C LYS A 118 1.14 -10.39 -9.75
N ASN A 119 -0.02 -9.77 -9.89
CA ASN A 119 -0.33 -8.50 -9.23
C ASN A 119 -0.42 -8.67 -7.70
N LEU A 120 -1.03 -9.76 -7.23
CA LEU A 120 -1.09 -10.08 -5.80
C LEU A 120 0.31 -10.28 -5.21
N LYS A 121 1.18 -11.05 -5.90
CA LYS A 121 2.59 -11.22 -5.52
C LYS A 121 3.31 -9.87 -5.42
N SER A 122 3.10 -8.97 -6.37
CA SER A 122 3.71 -7.63 -6.37
C SER A 122 3.22 -6.79 -5.18
N CYS A 123 1.94 -6.87 -4.85
CA CYS A 123 1.35 -6.22 -3.69
C CYS A 123 2.00 -6.70 -2.38
N TYR A 124 2.07 -8.01 -2.17
CA TYR A 124 2.71 -8.58 -0.97
C TYR A 124 4.22 -8.28 -0.90
N ARG A 125 4.93 -8.32 -2.03
CA ARG A 125 6.34 -7.94 -2.09
C ARG A 125 6.54 -6.50 -1.65
N PHE A 126 5.68 -5.60 -2.11
CA PHE A 126 5.75 -4.19 -1.72
C PHE A 126 5.52 -4.01 -0.21
N PHE A 127 4.47 -4.63 0.34
CA PHE A 127 4.22 -4.59 1.79
C PHE A 127 5.34 -5.24 2.60
N GLY A 128 5.92 -6.33 2.12
CA GLY A 128 7.05 -7.00 2.78
C GLY A 128 8.28 -6.09 2.86
N ILE A 129 8.65 -5.42 1.77
CA ILE A 129 9.77 -4.48 1.73
C ILE A 129 9.50 -3.31 2.68
N LEU A 130 8.29 -2.74 2.63
CA LEU A 130 7.89 -1.64 3.50
C LEU A 130 7.96 -2.03 4.99
N ALA A 131 7.46 -3.21 5.34
CA ALA A 131 7.50 -3.72 6.70
C ALA A 131 8.95 -3.87 7.22
N ILE A 132 9.86 -4.40 6.40
CA ILE A 132 11.28 -4.53 6.75
C ILE A 132 11.90 -3.15 7.02
N ILE A 133 11.62 -2.17 6.17
CA ILE A 133 12.12 -0.80 6.34
C ILE A 133 11.56 -0.19 7.64
N CYS A 134 10.25 -0.30 7.89
CA CYS A 134 9.62 0.21 9.11
C CYS A 134 10.19 -0.43 10.38
N ILE A 135 10.36 -1.75 10.39
CA ILE A 135 10.94 -2.47 11.53
C ILE A 135 12.40 -2.03 11.72
N GLY A 136 13.19 -1.91 10.66
CA GLY A 136 14.57 -1.44 10.72
C GLY A 136 14.69 -0.04 11.32
N LEU A 137 13.85 0.90 10.89
CA LEU A 137 13.82 2.26 11.44
C LEU A 137 13.36 2.26 12.91
N TRP A 138 12.40 1.41 13.27
CA TRP A 138 11.93 1.30 14.65
C TRP A 138 13.01 0.77 15.59
N VAL A 139 13.73 -0.27 15.18
CA VAL A 139 14.89 -0.80 15.93
C VAL A 139 15.98 0.26 16.08
N LEU A 140 16.26 0.99 15.01
CA LEU A 140 17.25 2.07 15.03
C LEU A 140 16.87 3.16 16.04
N THR A 141 15.60 3.58 16.07
CA THR A 141 15.10 4.56 17.06
C THR A 141 15.24 4.08 18.50
N ILE A 142 14.99 2.81 18.76
CA ILE A 142 15.19 2.23 20.09
C ILE A 142 16.66 2.26 20.49
N ILE A 143 17.57 1.89 19.58
CA ILE A 143 19.02 1.91 19.85
C ILE A 143 19.47 3.33 20.20
N PHE A 144 19.07 4.32 19.42
CA PHE A 144 19.40 5.74 19.72
C PHE A 144 18.80 6.23 21.04
N ALA A 145 17.58 5.79 21.37
CA ALA A 145 16.95 6.14 22.64
C ALA A 145 17.75 5.57 23.83
N ILE A 146 18.16 4.29 23.75
CA ILE A 146 18.96 3.64 24.81
C ILE A 146 20.31 4.36 24.98
N ILE A 147 21.03 4.66 23.90
CA ILE A 147 22.31 5.37 23.96
C ILE A 147 22.13 6.79 24.55
N GLY A 148 21.07 7.49 24.16
CA GLY A 148 20.78 8.83 24.69
C GLY A 148 20.40 8.84 26.17
N PHE A 149 19.78 7.77 26.69
CA PHE A 149 19.54 7.60 28.13
C PHE A 149 20.76 7.17 28.91
N ALA A 150 21.63 6.33 28.32
CA ALA A 150 22.85 5.84 28.98
C ALA A 150 23.96 6.91 29.06
N GLY A 151 23.89 7.96 28.22
CA GLY A 151 24.84 9.06 28.20
C GLY A 151 24.47 10.28 29.05
N ARG A 152 23.35 10.18 29.82
CA ARG A 152 22.91 11.20 30.79
C ARG A 152 23.18 10.75 32.21
#